data_b818277e24123a13fa3c669d589489eb
#
_entry.id   b818277e24123a13fa3c669d589489eb
#
_cell.length_a   1.000
_cell.length_b   1.000
_cell.length_c   1.000
_cell.angle_alpha   90.00
_cell.angle_beta   90.00
_cell.angle_gamma   90.00
#
_symmetry.space_group_name_H-M   'P 1'
#
loop_
_entity.id
_entity.type
_entity.pdbx_description
1 polymer ?
#
loop_
_entity_poly.entity_id
_entity_poly.type
_entity_poly.pdbx_seq_one_letter_code
_entity_poly.pdbx_strand_id
1 'polypeptide(L)'
;MMLSHGKDHCQNRELLSGDNPPPIRAHPHPIGYVLFLSKALHKSMSRIHSIDGITLHLGTPDASEGEWIGQREVLKQLLACWLVVDKRDLPLTPRLVGTPGIGKTTLAISGARQRGQDLYIYQCTADTRPEDLLITPVLAESGKIAYHASPMVTAMLTGGVCILDEGNRMNEKSWASLAPLLDHRRYVESIVAGITIAAHPDFRCAVTMNEDESTFEIPDYIMSRLQPTLTLGHPAREDELAILKYHLPFADDQMLNLTVDFLQESHSLNLDFSTRDGINILRFALKRIAQDPTHPVARDDAWRESLEKCLGEDAADLKSLASRKSQSLGGNIVPMGLGDFFFSPDDPLHPDADFDEFDDDDDDDDDDDDDDEPDEEVRG
;
A
#
# COMPACT_ATOMS: atom_id res chain seq x y z
N MET A 1 27.18 -80.78 22.68
CA MET A 1 28.24 -81.28 21.78
C MET A 1 28.80 -80.05 21.12
N MET A 2 29.84 -79.55 21.68
CA MET A 2 31.23 -79.49 21.10
C MET A 2 31.26 -78.43 19.97
N LEU A 3 31.93 -77.32 20.24
CA LEU A 3 33.31 -76.92 20.07
C LEU A 3 33.47 -76.23 18.72
N SER A 4 34.21 -75.18 18.45
CA SER A 4 35.24 -74.46 19.18
C SER A 4 35.83 -73.40 18.23
N HIS A 5 36.24 -72.27 18.77
CA HIS A 5 37.52 -71.58 18.50
C HIS A 5 37.81 -71.09 17.03
N GLY A 6 38.27 -69.89 16.85
CA GLY A 6 39.38 -69.10 17.33
C GLY A 6 39.36 -67.69 16.74
N LYS A 7 39.72 -66.74 17.46
CA LYS A 7 40.88 -65.82 17.59
C LYS A 7 41.73 -65.71 16.31
N ASP A 8 42.12 -64.60 15.82
CA ASP A 8 42.97 -63.55 16.37
C ASP A 8 43.15 -62.38 15.44
N HIS A 9 43.26 -61.21 16.02
CA HIS A 9 44.34 -60.22 15.91
C HIS A 9 44.41 -59.27 14.69
N CYS A 10 44.21 -58.01 15.05
CA CYS A 10 45.17 -56.88 14.99
C CYS A 10 45.28 -56.06 13.70
N GLN A 11 45.05 -54.87 13.88
CA GLN A 11 45.85 -53.63 13.79
C GLN A 11 45.28 -52.52 12.89
N ASN A 12 44.98 -51.45 13.58
CA ASN A 12 45.19 -50.02 13.29
C ASN A 12 45.57 -49.63 11.86
N ARG A 13 44.76 -48.73 11.30
CA ARG A 13 45.25 -47.43 10.80
C ARG A 13 44.14 -46.38 10.81
N GLU A 14 44.35 -45.36 11.62
CA GLU A 14 43.81 -44.04 11.45
C GLU A 14 44.08 -43.52 10.04
N LEU A 15 43.12 -42.78 9.47
CA LEU A 15 43.41 -41.54 8.73
C LEU A 15 42.10 -40.83 8.33
N LEU A 16 41.90 -39.70 9.03
CA LEU A 16 41.47 -38.39 8.47
C LEU A 16 40.05 -38.27 7.86
N SER A 17 39.19 -37.72 8.69
CA SER A 17 38.44 -36.48 8.50
C SER A 17 38.12 -36.08 7.04
N GLY A 18 36.86 -36.05 6.76
CA GLY A 18 36.28 -35.37 5.63
C GLY A 18 34.81 -35.11 5.93
N ASP A 19 34.53 -34.02 6.67
CA ASP A 19 33.17 -33.52 6.85
C ASP A 19 32.64 -33.00 5.52
N ASN A 20 31.88 -33.82 4.84
CA ASN A 20 30.98 -33.35 3.78
C ASN A 20 29.61 -33.06 4.37
N PRO A 21 29.06 -31.89 4.16
CA PRO A 21 27.67 -31.59 4.54
C PRO A 21 26.72 -32.50 3.75
N PRO A 22 25.60 -32.92 4.35
CA PRO A 22 24.65 -33.81 3.70
C PRO A 22 24.00 -33.09 2.50
N PRO A 23 23.70 -33.82 1.41
CA PRO A 23 23.05 -33.26 0.25
C PRO A 23 21.63 -32.81 0.61
N ILE A 24 21.29 -31.59 0.20
CA ILE A 24 19.94 -31.01 0.28
C ILE A 24 18.99 -31.91 -0.52
N ARG A 25 18.24 -32.75 0.14
CA ARG A 25 17.17 -33.53 -0.48
C ARG A 25 15.95 -32.61 -0.63
N ALA A 26 15.78 -32.07 -1.84
CA ALA A 26 14.52 -31.56 -2.31
C ALA A 26 13.59 -32.77 -2.59
N HIS A 27 12.62 -32.99 -1.71
CA HIS A 27 11.45 -33.80 -2.03
C HIS A 27 10.21 -32.95 -1.78
N PRO A 28 9.52 -32.51 -2.84
CA PRO A 28 8.14 -32.07 -2.67
C PRO A 28 7.28 -33.34 -2.49
N HIS A 29 6.63 -33.48 -1.35
CA HIS A 29 5.61 -34.51 -1.15
C HIS A 29 4.44 -34.25 -2.12
N PRO A 30 4.08 -35.22 -2.97
CA PRO A 30 3.03 -35.05 -3.99
C PRO A 30 1.63 -34.85 -3.39
N ILE A 31 1.43 -35.13 -2.11
CA ILE A 31 0.14 -35.01 -1.41
C ILE A 31 -0.29 -33.55 -1.18
N GLY A 32 0.66 -32.64 -0.99
CA GLY A 32 0.36 -31.21 -0.82
C GLY A 32 -0.15 -30.55 -2.10
N TYR A 33 0.37 -30.94 -3.25
CA TYR A 33 -0.04 -30.40 -4.55
C TYR A 33 -1.46 -30.89 -4.97
N VAL A 34 -1.81 -32.12 -4.66
CA VAL A 34 -3.13 -32.70 -4.97
C VAL A 34 -4.21 -32.06 -4.08
N LEU A 35 -3.92 -31.76 -2.82
CA LEU A 35 -4.84 -31.05 -1.92
C LEU A 35 -5.03 -29.57 -2.30
N PHE A 36 -3.97 -28.93 -2.79
CA PHE A 36 -4.05 -27.54 -3.29
C PHE A 36 -4.87 -27.44 -4.59
N LEU A 37 -4.65 -28.34 -5.52
CA LEU A 37 -5.43 -28.44 -6.76
C LEU A 37 -6.88 -28.84 -6.49
N SER A 38 -7.14 -29.73 -5.52
CA SER A 38 -8.50 -30.12 -5.11
C SER A 38 -9.27 -28.97 -4.47
N LYS A 39 -8.64 -28.15 -3.62
CA LYS A 39 -9.25 -26.93 -3.07
C LYS A 39 -9.44 -25.84 -4.14
N ALA A 40 -8.55 -25.71 -5.10
CA ALA A 40 -8.68 -24.77 -6.20
C ALA A 40 -9.78 -25.19 -7.21
N LEU A 41 -9.92 -26.48 -7.49
CA LEU A 41 -10.98 -27.00 -8.37
C LEU A 41 -12.38 -26.98 -7.76
N HIS A 42 -12.52 -27.01 -6.43
CA HIS A 42 -13.83 -26.92 -5.77
C HIS A 42 -14.36 -25.48 -5.61
N LYS A 43 -13.59 -24.46 -5.98
CA LYS A 43 -13.93 -23.04 -5.78
C LYS A 43 -14.37 -22.31 -7.05
N SER A 44 -14.54 -23.03 -8.17
CA SER A 44 -15.03 -22.47 -9.45
C SER A 44 -16.54 -22.66 -9.67
N MET A 45 -17.35 -22.69 -8.61
CA MET A 45 -18.78 -22.40 -8.76
C MET A 45 -18.91 -20.88 -8.90
N SER A 46 -19.49 -20.43 -10.01
CA SER A 46 -19.78 -19.02 -10.23
C SER A 46 -20.61 -18.50 -9.04
N ARG A 47 -19.97 -17.69 -8.19
CA ARG A 47 -20.65 -17.04 -7.06
C ARG A 47 -21.60 -16.02 -7.66
N ILE A 48 -22.89 -16.25 -7.53
CA ILE A 48 -23.94 -15.41 -8.10
C ILE A 48 -24.79 -14.85 -7.00
N HIS A 49 -25.15 -13.58 -7.11
CA HIS A 49 -26.09 -12.90 -6.22
C HIS A 49 -27.14 -12.17 -7.07
N SER A 50 -28.39 -12.18 -6.69
CA SER A 50 -29.46 -11.50 -7.42
C SER A 50 -30.06 -10.38 -6.58
N ILE A 51 -30.14 -9.17 -7.14
CA ILE A 51 -30.74 -7.98 -6.52
C ILE A 51 -31.71 -7.38 -7.56
N ASP A 52 -32.95 -7.18 -7.21
CA ASP A 52 -33.99 -6.54 -8.04
C ASP A 52 -34.06 -7.12 -9.48
N GLY A 53 -33.86 -8.44 -9.60
CA GLY A 53 -33.87 -9.14 -10.89
C GLY A 53 -32.56 -9.04 -11.68
N ILE A 54 -31.57 -8.30 -11.21
CA ILE A 54 -30.23 -8.24 -11.79
C ILE A 54 -29.35 -9.32 -11.16
N THR A 55 -28.69 -10.10 -12.02
CA THR A 55 -27.75 -11.15 -11.61
C THR A 55 -26.33 -10.60 -11.60
N LEU A 56 -25.68 -10.63 -10.44
CA LEU A 56 -24.30 -10.21 -10.24
C LEU A 56 -23.38 -11.42 -10.12
N HIS A 57 -22.31 -11.43 -10.90
CA HIS A 57 -21.20 -12.35 -10.73
C HIS A 57 -20.23 -11.80 -9.69
N LEU A 58 -20.09 -12.51 -8.57
CA LEU A 58 -19.24 -12.09 -7.45
C LEU A 58 -17.79 -12.52 -7.69
N GLY A 59 -16.87 -11.67 -7.23
CA GLY A 59 -15.42 -11.95 -7.23
C GLY A 59 -15.05 -13.08 -6.26
N THR A 60 -13.84 -13.60 -6.41
CA THR A 60 -13.25 -14.55 -5.48
C THR A 60 -12.51 -13.82 -4.36
N PRO A 61 -12.54 -14.33 -3.12
CA PRO A 61 -11.73 -13.79 -2.03
C PRO A 61 -10.24 -13.85 -2.37
N ASP A 62 -9.52 -12.88 -1.88
CA ASP A 62 -8.06 -12.85 -1.95
C ASP A 62 -7.47 -13.95 -1.05
N ALA A 63 -6.52 -14.71 -1.61
CA ALA A 63 -5.85 -15.81 -0.92
C ALA A 63 -4.48 -15.39 -0.34
N SER A 64 -4.16 -14.09 -0.36
CA SER A 64 -2.88 -13.57 0.11
C SER A 64 -2.59 -14.05 1.53
N GLU A 65 -1.39 -14.58 1.71
CA GLU A 65 -0.89 -14.99 3.01
C GLU A 65 -0.02 -13.87 3.58
N GLY A 66 -0.37 -13.38 4.75
CA GLY A 66 0.37 -12.37 5.48
C GLY A 66 0.13 -12.53 6.98
N GLU A 67 1.19 -12.63 7.75
CA GLU A 67 1.15 -12.59 9.20
C GLU A 67 1.68 -11.22 9.66
N TRP A 68 0.95 -10.57 10.55
CA TRP A 68 1.40 -9.35 11.18
C TRP A 68 2.32 -9.67 12.34
N ILE A 69 3.56 -9.21 12.26
CA ILE A 69 4.60 -9.45 13.26
C ILE A 69 4.91 -8.13 13.97
N GLY A 70 4.97 -8.15 15.28
CA GLY A 70 5.22 -6.98 16.10
C GLY A 70 4.04 -6.02 16.19
N GLN A 71 4.28 -4.81 16.70
CA GLN A 71 3.31 -3.71 16.83
C GLN A 71 1.86 -4.17 17.13
N ARG A 72 1.68 -5.06 18.10
CA ARG A 72 0.39 -5.72 18.41
C ARG A 72 -0.72 -4.74 18.74
N GLU A 73 -0.37 -3.56 19.23
CA GLU A 73 -1.35 -2.55 19.61
C GLU A 73 -2.08 -1.97 18.39
N VAL A 74 -1.37 -1.71 17.29
CA VAL A 74 -1.99 -1.21 16.05
C VAL A 74 -2.98 -2.22 15.48
N LEU A 75 -2.67 -3.52 15.54
CA LEU A 75 -3.60 -4.57 15.12
C LEU A 75 -4.85 -4.62 16.00
N LYS A 76 -4.70 -4.45 17.33
CA LYS A 76 -5.86 -4.36 18.26
C LYS A 76 -6.70 -3.12 17.95
N GLN A 77 -6.10 -1.99 17.65
CA GLN A 77 -6.81 -0.78 17.26
C GLN A 77 -7.60 -0.98 15.96
N LEU A 78 -7.01 -1.63 14.95
CA LEU A 78 -7.72 -2.00 13.73
C LEU A 78 -8.93 -2.90 14.01
N LEU A 79 -8.75 -3.93 14.83
CA LEU A 79 -9.83 -4.84 15.21
C LEU A 79 -10.93 -4.13 16.02
N ALA A 80 -10.56 -3.17 16.87
CA ALA A 80 -11.51 -2.33 17.58
C ALA A 80 -12.36 -1.48 16.66
N CYS A 81 -11.79 -0.90 15.58
CA CYS A 81 -12.56 -0.17 14.56
C CYS A 81 -13.64 -1.03 13.91
N TRP A 82 -13.40 -2.32 13.77
CA TRP A 82 -14.32 -3.28 13.15
C TRP A 82 -15.27 -3.98 14.13
N LEU A 83 -15.13 -3.69 15.42
CA LEU A 83 -16.03 -4.21 16.44
C LEU A 83 -17.39 -3.49 16.37
N VAL A 84 -18.45 -4.20 16.60
CA VAL A 84 -19.81 -3.69 16.81
C VAL A 84 -20.21 -4.04 18.23
N VAL A 85 -20.40 -3.04 19.09
CA VAL A 85 -20.62 -3.23 20.54
C VAL A 85 -22.08 -3.27 20.93
N ASP A 86 -22.98 -2.73 20.09
CA ASP A 86 -24.43 -2.72 20.30
C ASP A 86 -25.16 -2.87 18.96
N LYS A 87 -26.45 -3.20 18.98
CA LYS A 87 -27.29 -3.36 17.78
C LYS A 87 -27.46 -2.07 16.96
N ARG A 88 -27.23 -0.92 17.57
CA ARG A 88 -27.29 0.39 16.93
C ARG A 88 -25.92 0.93 16.55
N ASP A 89 -24.87 0.19 16.88
CA ASP A 89 -23.51 0.54 16.59
C ASP A 89 -23.13 0.13 15.16
N LEU A 90 -22.22 0.88 14.56
CA LEU A 90 -21.70 0.63 13.21
C LEU A 90 -20.19 0.48 13.26
N PRO A 91 -19.62 -0.40 12.44
CA PRO A 91 -18.16 -0.49 12.33
C PRO A 91 -17.59 0.79 11.71
N LEU A 92 -16.40 1.17 12.15
CA LEU A 92 -15.64 2.27 11.60
C LEU A 92 -14.87 1.85 10.35
N THR A 93 -14.55 2.83 9.50
CA THR A 93 -13.66 2.64 8.34
C THR A 93 -12.34 3.36 8.62
N PRO A 94 -11.34 2.68 9.22
CA PRO A 94 -10.06 3.30 9.51
C PRO A 94 -9.24 3.53 8.26
N ARG A 95 -8.42 4.59 8.27
CA ARG A 95 -7.33 4.77 7.33
C ARG A 95 -6.00 4.35 7.98
N LEU A 96 -5.23 3.55 7.25
CA LEU A 96 -3.91 3.06 7.65
C LEU A 96 -2.87 3.89 6.92
N VAL A 97 -2.11 4.68 7.65
CA VAL A 97 -1.17 5.68 7.08
C VAL A 97 0.26 5.32 7.48
N GLY A 98 1.21 5.59 6.61
CA GLY A 98 2.64 5.38 6.85
C GLY A 98 3.42 5.23 5.56
N THR A 99 4.75 5.13 5.66
CA THR A 99 5.65 5.04 4.52
C THR A 99 5.36 3.82 3.63
N PRO A 100 5.67 3.87 2.32
CA PRO A 100 5.59 2.70 1.44
C PRO A 100 6.43 1.54 1.99
N GLY A 101 5.88 0.31 1.95
CA GLY A 101 6.61 -0.88 2.40
C GLY A 101 6.58 -1.18 3.89
N ILE A 102 5.92 -0.34 4.73
CA ILE A 102 5.81 -0.54 6.17
C ILE A 102 4.86 -1.67 6.58
N GLY A 103 4.03 -2.19 5.67
CA GLY A 103 3.13 -3.31 5.94
C GLY A 103 1.66 -2.95 6.18
N LYS A 104 1.17 -1.77 5.75
CA LYS A 104 -0.24 -1.34 5.91
C LYS A 104 -1.24 -2.39 5.43
N THR A 105 -1.06 -2.88 4.22
CA THR A 105 -1.92 -3.91 3.61
C THR A 105 -1.80 -5.24 4.36
N THR A 106 -0.59 -5.61 4.82
CA THR A 106 -0.36 -6.82 5.63
C THR A 106 -1.10 -6.75 6.97
N LEU A 107 -1.12 -5.59 7.63
CA LEU A 107 -1.89 -5.36 8.86
C LEU A 107 -3.39 -5.62 8.62
N ALA A 108 -3.95 -5.06 7.55
CA ALA A 108 -5.36 -5.21 7.21
C ALA A 108 -5.71 -6.67 6.84
N ILE A 109 -4.84 -7.36 6.09
CA ILE A 109 -4.97 -8.80 5.79
C ILE A 109 -5.00 -9.62 7.08
N SER A 110 -4.06 -9.37 7.99
CA SER A 110 -4.00 -10.08 9.28
C SER A 110 -5.24 -9.82 10.13
N GLY A 111 -5.76 -8.59 10.15
CA GLY A 111 -7.01 -8.25 10.82
C GLY A 111 -8.22 -9.01 10.28
N ALA A 112 -8.38 -9.09 8.94
CA ALA A 112 -9.45 -9.85 8.30
C ALA A 112 -9.37 -11.35 8.66
N ARG A 113 -8.17 -11.93 8.66
CA ARG A 113 -7.94 -13.32 9.04
C ARG A 113 -8.28 -13.61 10.49
N GLN A 114 -7.89 -12.73 11.43
CA GLN A 114 -8.24 -12.90 12.84
C GLN A 114 -9.75 -12.86 13.08
N ARG A 115 -10.48 -12.15 12.20
CA ARG A 115 -11.94 -12.15 12.22
C ARG A 115 -12.56 -13.37 11.52
N GLY A 116 -11.77 -14.17 10.81
CA GLY A 116 -12.25 -15.32 10.03
C GLY A 116 -13.15 -14.92 8.85
N GLN A 117 -13.01 -13.71 8.32
CA GLN A 117 -13.80 -13.18 7.21
C GLN A 117 -13.06 -13.33 5.88
N ASP A 118 -13.82 -13.50 4.79
CA ASP A 118 -13.30 -13.46 3.43
C ASP A 118 -12.70 -12.07 3.14
N LEU A 119 -11.54 -12.05 2.52
CA LEU A 119 -10.80 -10.84 2.21
C LEU A 119 -10.96 -10.47 0.74
N TYR A 120 -11.11 -9.20 0.46
CA TYR A 120 -11.16 -8.62 -0.87
C TYR A 120 -10.28 -7.37 -0.89
N ILE A 121 -9.37 -7.30 -1.87
CA ILE A 121 -8.48 -6.14 -2.03
C ILE A 121 -8.80 -5.46 -3.34
N TYR A 122 -8.96 -4.15 -3.30
CA TYR A 122 -9.10 -3.30 -4.47
C TYR A 122 -7.91 -2.33 -4.51
N GLN A 123 -7.06 -2.46 -5.54
CA GLN A 123 -5.94 -1.55 -5.76
C GLN A 123 -6.45 -0.27 -6.41
N CYS A 124 -6.34 0.83 -5.68
CA CYS A 124 -6.77 2.14 -6.16
C CYS A 124 -5.68 2.78 -7.04
N THR A 125 -6.10 3.49 -8.08
CA THR A 125 -5.24 4.21 -9.02
C THR A 125 -5.85 5.55 -9.39
N ALA A 126 -5.08 6.43 -10.04
CA ALA A 126 -5.56 7.70 -10.56
C ALA A 126 -6.70 7.55 -11.58
N ASP A 127 -6.68 6.44 -12.33
CA ASP A 127 -7.68 6.13 -13.37
C ASP A 127 -8.89 5.37 -12.84
N THR A 128 -8.93 5.04 -11.53
CA THR A 128 -10.06 4.36 -10.91
C THR A 128 -11.34 5.17 -11.10
N ARG A 129 -12.37 4.53 -11.66
CA ARG A 129 -13.68 5.13 -11.92
C ARG A 129 -14.72 4.59 -10.94
N PRO A 130 -15.85 5.31 -10.72
CA PRO A 130 -16.95 4.83 -9.87
C PRO A 130 -17.46 3.45 -10.27
N GLU A 131 -17.61 3.18 -11.57
CA GLU A 131 -18.07 1.90 -12.09
C GLU A 131 -17.09 0.75 -11.82
N ASP A 132 -15.79 1.00 -11.78
CA ASP A 132 -14.76 0.00 -11.44
C ASP A 132 -14.84 -0.42 -9.98
N LEU A 133 -15.19 0.54 -9.11
CA LEU A 133 -15.40 0.31 -7.67
C LEU A 133 -16.71 -0.45 -7.38
N LEU A 134 -17.68 -0.40 -8.28
CA LEU A 134 -19.01 -0.92 -8.04
C LEU A 134 -19.32 -2.15 -8.91
N ILE A 135 -19.85 -1.94 -10.09
CA ILE A 135 -20.30 -3.01 -11.00
C ILE A 135 -19.85 -2.70 -12.41
N THR A 136 -19.17 -3.65 -13.02
CA THR A 136 -18.71 -3.55 -14.40
C THR A 136 -19.61 -4.39 -15.32
N PRO A 137 -20.22 -3.82 -16.37
CA PRO A 137 -20.94 -4.58 -17.38
C PRO A 137 -19.94 -5.25 -18.34
N VAL A 138 -20.13 -6.52 -18.61
CA VAL A 138 -19.30 -7.30 -19.52
C VAL A 138 -20.19 -7.96 -20.57
N LEU A 139 -19.82 -7.88 -21.84
CA LEU A 139 -20.52 -8.60 -22.90
C LEU A 139 -20.15 -10.08 -22.81
N ALA A 140 -21.13 -10.91 -22.44
CA ALA A 140 -20.95 -12.35 -22.37
C ALA A 140 -20.93 -12.98 -23.77
N GLU A 141 -20.39 -14.20 -23.92
CA GLU A 141 -20.36 -14.95 -25.17
C GLU A 141 -21.76 -15.16 -25.79
N SER A 142 -22.79 -15.17 -24.96
CA SER A 142 -24.19 -15.23 -25.37
C SER A 142 -24.71 -13.95 -26.05
N GLY A 143 -23.92 -12.89 -26.16
CA GLY A 143 -24.35 -11.57 -26.64
C GLY A 143 -25.19 -10.77 -25.63
N LYS A 144 -25.37 -11.26 -24.40
CA LYS A 144 -26.08 -10.57 -23.32
C LYS A 144 -25.07 -9.87 -22.40
N ILE A 145 -25.53 -8.77 -21.75
CA ILE A 145 -24.74 -8.10 -20.74
C ILE A 145 -24.77 -8.93 -19.44
N ALA A 146 -23.58 -9.26 -18.93
CA ALA A 146 -23.38 -9.81 -17.60
C ALA A 146 -22.81 -8.71 -16.69
N TYR A 147 -23.22 -8.69 -15.43
CA TYR A 147 -22.76 -7.73 -14.46
C TYR A 147 -21.79 -8.38 -13.47
N HIS A 148 -20.59 -7.85 -13.38
CA HIS A 148 -19.55 -8.31 -12.48
C HIS A 148 -19.39 -7.34 -11.32
N ALA A 149 -19.57 -7.86 -10.11
CA ALA A 149 -19.34 -7.11 -8.88
C ALA A 149 -17.83 -6.91 -8.63
N SER A 150 -17.43 -5.70 -8.27
CA SER A 150 -16.05 -5.42 -7.83
C SER A 150 -15.71 -6.21 -6.57
N PRO A 151 -14.43 -6.25 -6.16
CA PRO A 151 -14.02 -6.76 -4.85
C PRO A 151 -14.79 -6.09 -3.70
N MET A 152 -15.01 -4.77 -3.76
CA MET A 152 -15.76 -4.03 -2.76
C MET A 152 -17.21 -4.47 -2.68
N VAL A 153 -17.94 -4.46 -3.80
CA VAL A 153 -19.35 -4.87 -3.83
C VAL A 153 -19.49 -6.33 -3.43
N THR A 154 -18.55 -7.19 -3.84
CA THR A 154 -18.53 -8.58 -3.41
C THR A 154 -18.39 -8.69 -1.89
N ALA A 155 -17.46 -7.95 -1.28
CA ALA A 155 -17.31 -7.91 0.18
C ALA A 155 -18.57 -7.39 0.88
N MET A 156 -19.19 -6.33 0.33
CA MET A 156 -20.44 -5.76 0.84
C MET A 156 -21.56 -6.79 0.90
N LEU A 157 -21.72 -7.58 -0.17
CA LEU A 157 -22.79 -8.57 -0.29
C LEU A 157 -22.53 -9.82 0.56
N THR A 158 -21.29 -10.23 0.70
CA THR A 158 -20.90 -11.46 1.42
C THR A 158 -20.60 -11.27 2.89
N GLY A 159 -20.52 -10.01 3.36
CA GLY A 159 -20.10 -9.72 4.73
C GLY A 159 -18.59 -9.89 4.93
N GLY A 160 -17.81 -9.73 3.89
CA GLY A 160 -16.35 -9.82 3.92
C GLY A 160 -15.67 -8.52 4.38
N VAL A 161 -14.35 -8.53 4.37
CA VAL A 161 -13.50 -7.35 4.58
C VAL A 161 -13.03 -6.85 3.22
N CYS A 162 -13.22 -5.56 2.93
CA CYS A 162 -12.63 -4.89 1.77
C CYS A 162 -11.49 -3.99 2.20
N ILE A 163 -10.36 -4.09 1.51
CA ILE A 163 -9.23 -3.17 1.64
C ILE A 163 -9.17 -2.34 0.36
N LEU A 164 -9.31 -1.03 0.49
CA LEU A 164 -8.98 -0.07 -0.56
C LEU A 164 -7.51 0.28 -0.43
N ASP A 165 -6.68 -0.37 -1.23
CA ASP A 165 -5.23 -0.20 -1.17
C ASP A 165 -4.80 1.02 -1.98
N GLU A 166 -3.96 1.89 -1.38
CA GLU A 166 -3.54 3.18 -1.92
C GLU A 166 -4.71 4.12 -2.25
N GLY A 167 -5.69 4.23 -1.34
CA GLY A 167 -6.92 4.99 -1.56
C GLY A 167 -6.70 6.47 -1.91
N ASN A 168 -5.63 7.09 -1.40
CA ASN A 168 -5.27 8.47 -1.72
C ASN A 168 -4.82 8.69 -3.19
N ARG A 169 -4.76 7.63 -4.00
CA ARG A 169 -4.58 7.75 -5.47
C ARG A 169 -5.88 7.94 -6.23
N MET A 170 -7.05 7.74 -5.59
CA MET A 170 -8.34 7.91 -6.27
C MET A 170 -8.71 9.38 -6.42
N ASN A 171 -9.32 9.69 -7.56
CA ASN A 171 -9.90 11.00 -7.80
C ASN A 171 -11.18 11.25 -6.97
N GLU A 172 -11.60 12.52 -6.87
CA GLU A 172 -12.76 12.94 -6.09
C GLU A 172 -14.08 12.25 -6.51
N LYS A 173 -14.30 12.02 -7.82
CA LYS A 173 -15.53 11.37 -8.32
C LYS A 173 -15.70 9.96 -7.79
N SER A 174 -14.60 9.22 -7.73
CA SER A 174 -14.56 7.86 -7.20
C SER A 174 -14.85 7.85 -5.70
N TRP A 175 -14.30 8.78 -4.94
CA TRP A 175 -14.62 8.95 -3.54
C TRP A 175 -16.09 9.34 -3.31
N ALA A 176 -16.64 10.24 -4.12
CA ALA A 176 -18.04 10.66 -4.02
C ALA A 176 -19.02 9.49 -4.17
N SER A 177 -18.71 8.50 -5.04
CA SER A 177 -19.54 7.31 -5.21
C SER A 177 -19.58 6.40 -3.97
N LEU A 178 -18.55 6.47 -3.12
CA LEU A 178 -18.44 5.68 -1.89
C LEU A 178 -18.97 6.41 -0.65
N ALA A 179 -19.25 7.71 -0.73
CA ALA A 179 -19.65 8.50 0.43
C ALA A 179 -20.85 7.90 1.21
N PRO A 180 -21.93 7.37 0.57
CA PRO A 180 -23.03 6.75 1.30
C PRO A 180 -22.65 5.42 1.97
N LEU A 181 -21.63 4.73 1.48
CA LEU A 181 -21.12 3.49 2.11
C LEU A 181 -20.35 3.79 3.38
N LEU A 182 -19.60 4.89 3.38
CA LEU A 182 -18.69 5.27 4.46
C LEU A 182 -19.40 5.96 5.64
N ASP A 183 -20.69 6.22 5.53
CA ASP A 183 -21.50 6.80 6.62
C ASP A 183 -22.58 5.82 7.13
N HIS A 184 -23.49 6.32 7.96
CA HIS A 184 -24.54 5.52 8.58
C HIS A 184 -25.51 4.85 7.60
N ARG A 185 -25.58 5.30 6.35
CA ARG A 185 -26.47 4.77 5.31
C ARG A 185 -26.00 3.40 4.78
N ARG A 186 -24.68 3.18 4.72
CA ARG A 186 -24.03 1.89 4.37
C ARG A 186 -24.55 1.25 3.08
N TYR A 187 -24.65 2.03 1.99
CA TYR A 187 -25.01 1.53 0.67
C TYR A 187 -24.18 2.18 -0.43
N VAL A 188 -24.22 1.60 -1.62
CA VAL A 188 -23.75 2.22 -2.87
C VAL A 188 -24.84 2.12 -3.93
N GLU A 189 -24.79 3.02 -4.91
CA GLU A 189 -25.69 3.03 -6.07
C GLU A 189 -24.92 2.76 -7.35
N SER A 190 -25.29 1.74 -8.09
CA SER A 190 -24.74 1.48 -9.42
C SER A 190 -25.67 2.04 -10.48
N ILE A 191 -25.27 3.13 -11.10
CA ILE A 191 -26.02 3.75 -12.22
C ILE A 191 -26.06 2.78 -13.41
N VAL A 192 -24.95 2.06 -13.66
CA VAL A 192 -24.84 1.13 -14.80
C VAL A 192 -25.79 -0.06 -14.68
N ALA A 193 -26.00 -0.58 -13.48
CA ALA A 193 -26.92 -1.68 -13.22
C ALA A 193 -28.31 -1.20 -12.78
N GLY A 194 -28.48 0.08 -12.43
CA GLY A 194 -29.75 0.66 -11.96
C GLY A 194 -30.20 0.09 -10.62
N ILE A 195 -29.27 -0.30 -9.73
CA ILE A 195 -29.60 -0.90 -8.43
C ILE A 195 -28.85 -0.23 -7.27
N THR A 196 -29.49 -0.27 -6.10
CA THR A 196 -28.90 0.11 -4.81
C THR A 196 -28.44 -1.15 -4.07
N ILE A 197 -27.23 -1.14 -3.55
CA ILE A 197 -26.60 -2.26 -2.86
C ILE A 197 -26.32 -1.87 -1.42
N ALA A 198 -27.06 -2.44 -0.48
CA ALA A 198 -26.82 -2.27 0.95
C ALA A 198 -25.67 -3.18 1.42
N ALA A 199 -24.85 -2.67 2.32
CA ALA A 199 -23.78 -3.45 2.89
C ALA A 199 -24.32 -4.45 3.92
N HIS A 200 -23.85 -5.69 3.87
CA HIS A 200 -24.10 -6.70 4.90
C HIS A 200 -23.66 -6.18 6.29
N PRO A 201 -24.35 -6.51 7.38
CA PRO A 201 -23.96 -6.07 8.73
C PRO A 201 -22.52 -6.44 9.11
N ASP A 202 -22.02 -7.56 8.62
CA ASP A 202 -20.65 -8.02 8.86
C ASP A 202 -19.61 -7.40 7.92
N PHE A 203 -20.00 -6.62 6.94
CA PHE A 203 -19.06 -5.94 6.05
C PHE A 203 -18.12 -5.00 6.82
N ARG A 204 -16.84 -5.10 6.53
CA ARG A 204 -15.79 -4.23 7.10
C ARG A 204 -14.96 -3.62 5.97
N CYS A 205 -14.45 -2.43 6.22
CA CYS A 205 -13.59 -1.73 5.26
C CYS A 205 -12.39 -1.11 5.98
N ALA A 206 -11.28 -1.02 5.28
CA ALA A 206 -10.12 -0.20 5.65
C ALA A 206 -9.53 0.40 4.39
N VAL A 207 -8.88 1.55 4.54
CA VAL A 207 -8.19 2.25 3.44
C VAL A 207 -6.74 2.38 3.80
N THR A 208 -5.84 1.94 2.93
CA THR A 208 -4.41 2.24 3.09
C THR A 208 -4.02 3.50 2.34
N MET A 209 -3.11 4.26 2.88
CA MET A 209 -2.63 5.51 2.30
C MET A 209 -1.12 5.62 2.47
N ASN A 210 -0.43 6.05 1.45
CA ASN A 210 0.98 6.40 1.51
C ASN A 210 1.14 7.88 1.88
N GLU A 211 2.21 8.19 2.59
CA GLU A 211 2.66 9.55 2.86
C GLU A 211 3.61 10.00 1.75
N ASP A 212 3.14 10.00 0.50
CA ASP A 212 3.91 10.46 -0.65
C ASP A 212 3.23 11.66 -1.34
N GLU A 213 4.01 12.48 -2.03
CA GLU A 213 3.55 13.70 -2.71
C GLU A 213 2.73 13.39 -3.98
N SER A 214 2.70 12.14 -4.44
CA SER A 214 2.06 11.73 -5.69
C SER A 214 0.57 11.39 -5.54
N THR A 215 -0.12 11.98 -4.56
CA THR A 215 -1.48 11.62 -4.20
C THR A 215 -2.44 12.79 -4.42
N PHE A 216 -3.71 12.46 -4.73
CA PHE A 216 -4.76 13.46 -4.75
C PHE A 216 -5.12 13.88 -3.33
N GLU A 217 -5.49 15.15 -3.17
CA GLU A 217 -6.09 15.62 -1.94
C GLU A 217 -7.47 14.96 -1.76
N ILE A 218 -7.65 14.27 -0.65
CA ILE A 218 -8.93 13.62 -0.35
C ILE A 218 -9.90 14.68 0.20
N PRO A 219 -11.11 14.81 -0.37
CA PRO A 219 -12.07 15.79 0.11
C PRO A 219 -12.37 15.64 1.61
N ASP A 220 -12.51 16.75 2.33
CA ASP A 220 -12.76 16.80 3.77
C ASP A 220 -13.97 15.97 4.21
N TYR A 221 -15.03 15.98 3.39
CA TYR A 221 -16.24 15.21 3.69
C TYR A 221 -15.99 13.69 3.62
N ILE A 222 -15.00 13.22 2.88
CA ILE A 222 -14.55 11.83 2.88
C ILE A 222 -13.61 11.59 4.06
N MET A 223 -12.65 12.50 4.28
CA MET A 223 -11.69 12.39 5.39
C MET A 223 -12.39 12.28 6.75
N SER A 224 -13.51 12.98 6.94
CA SER A 224 -14.32 12.91 8.16
C SER A 224 -14.98 11.53 8.37
N ARG A 225 -15.16 10.74 7.30
CA ARG A 225 -15.75 9.38 7.34
C ARG A 225 -14.69 8.28 7.47
N LEU A 226 -13.46 8.58 7.08
CA LEU A 226 -12.33 7.63 7.15
C LEU A 226 -11.60 7.76 8.50
N GLN A 227 -12.27 7.41 9.57
CA GLN A 227 -11.75 7.52 10.93
C GLN A 227 -11.84 6.18 11.67
N PRO A 228 -10.92 5.95 12.62
CA PRO A 228 -9.74 6.74 12.99
C PRO A 228 -8.58 6.60 12.00
N THR A 229 -7.57 7.47 12.16
CA THR A 229 -6.27 7.28 11.52
C THR A 229 -5.41 6.38 12.38
N LEU A 230 -4.93 5.29 11.80
CA LEU A 230 -3.95 4.40 12.40
C LEU A 230 -2.62 4.59 11.69
N THR A 231 -1.68 5.24 12.36
CA THR A 231 -0.34 5.50 11.81
C THR A 231 0.58 4.34 12.13
N LEU A 232 1.24 3.82 11.09
CA LEU A 232 2.23 2.76 11.20
C LEU A 232 3.63 3.41 11.13
N GLY A 233 4.38 3.28 12.23
CA GLY A 233 5.79 3.63 12.28
C GLY A 233 6.70 2.45 11.96
N HIS A 234 8.00 2.72 11.83
CA HIS A 234 9.00 1.67 11.65
C HIS A 234 8.99 0.68 12.83
N PRO A 235 9.19 -0.63 12.54
CA PRO A 235 9.23 -1.64 13.60
C PRO A 235 10.42 -1.43 14.53
N ALA A 236 10.29 -1.85 15.79
CA ALA A 236 11.42 -2.01 16.67
C ALA A 236 12.39 -3.08 16.14
N ARG A 237 13.65 -3.04 16.56
CA ARG A 237 14.73 -3.93 16.07
C ARG A 237 14.35 -5.42 16.13
N GLU A 238 13.74 -5.85 17.24
CA GLU A 238 13.34 -7.25 17.44
C GLU A 238 12.21 -7.65 16.48
N ASP A 239 11.24 -6.78 16.28
CA ASP A 239 10.13 -7.01 15.38
C ASP A 239 10.63 -7.05 13.92
N GLU A 240 11.53 -6.13 13.55
CA GLU A 240 12.11 -6.07 12.20
C GLU A 240 12.94 -7.32 11.89
N LEU A 241 13.75 -7.79 12.85
CA LEU A 241 14.47 -9.05 12.73
C LEU A 241 13.52 -10.24 12.54
N ALA A 242 12.42 -10.26 13.30
CA ALA A 242 11.42 -11.32 13.18
C ALA A 242 10.71 -11.28 11.83
N ILE A 243 10.41 -10.09 11.28
CA ILE A 243 9.83 -9.92 9.95
C ILE A 243 10.79 -10.42 8.87
N LEU A 244 12.07 -10.00 8.91
CA LEU A 244 13.07 -10.48 7.94
C LEU A 244 13.22 -12.00 7.98
N LYS A 245 13.27 -12.58 9.18
CA LYS A 245 13.36 -14.03 9.38
C LYS A 245 12.14 -14.79 8.90
N TYR A 246 10.95 -14.21 9.06
CA TYR A 246 9.70 -14.77 8.53
C TYR A 246 9.72 -14.84 6.99
N HIS A 247 10.17 -13.76 6.33
CA HIS A 247 10.22 -13.70 4.87
C HIS A 247 11.39 -14.48 4.25
N LEU A 248 12.49 -14.62 4.99
CA LEU A 248 13.73 -15.24 4.52
C LEU A 248 14.29 -16.23 5.59
N PRO A 249 13.54 -17.29 5.92
CA PRO A 249 13.91 -18.23 7.00
C PRO A 249 15.20 -19.01 6.74
N PHE A 250 15.71 -18.96 5.52
CA PHE A 250 16.96 -19.58 5.09
C PHE A 250 18.16 -18.63 5.14
N ALA A 251 17.96 -17.37 5.50
CA ALA A 251 19.06 -16.41 5.70
C ALA A 251 19.82 -16.71 6.99
N ASP A 252 21.13 -16.55 6.97
CA ASP A 252 21.93 -16.67 8.18
C ASP A 252 21.76 -15.49 9.13
N ASP A 253 21.97 -15.72 10.42
CA ASP A 253 21.75 -14.72 11.45
C ASP A 253 22.68 -13.50 11.31
N GLN A 254 23.87 -13.65 10.73
CA GLN A 254 24.81 -12.55 10.51
C GLN A 254 24.26 -11.56 9.49
N MET A 255 23.80 -12.04 8.33
CA MET A 255 23.22 -11.20 7.30
C MET A 255 21.89 -10.57 7.71
N LEU A 256 21.07 -11.32 8.47
CA LEU A 256 19.84 -10.79 9.07
C LEU A 256 20.15 -9.60 9.99
N ASN A 257 21.07 -9.76 10.95
CA ASN A 257 21.43 -8.67 11.87
C ASN A 257 22.06 -7.49 11.15
N LEU A 258 22.95 -7.72 10.19
CA LEU A 258 23.56 -6.65 9.39
C LEU A 258 22.50 -5.80 8.69
N THR A 259 21.49 -6.45 8.11
CA THR A 259 20.39 -5.75 7.42
C THR A 259 19.50 -4.99 8.41
N VAL A 260 19.17 -5.59 9.55
CA VAL A 260 18.38 -4.90 10.59
C VAL A 260 19.14 -3.70 11.14
N ASP A 261 20.43 -3.84 11.45
CA ASP A 261 21.24 -2.75 11.97
C ASP A 261 21.31 -1.57 10.99
N PHE A 262 21.43 -1.86 9.69
CA PHE A 262 21.35 -0.85 8.63
C PHE A 262 19.99 -0.14 8.62
N LEU A 263 18.86 -0.89 8.67
CA LEU A 263 17.53 -0.28 8.70
C LEU A 263 17.31 0.58 9.95
N GLN A 264 17.70 0.09 11.13
CA GLN A 264 17.57 0.83 12.39
C GLN A 264 18.43 2.11 12.39
N GLU A 265 19.64 2.06 11.83
CA GLU A 265 20.48 3.26 11.66
C GLU A 265 19.80 4.24 10.70
N SER A 266 19.25 3.76 9.57
CA SER A 266 18.53 4.61 8.64
C SER A 266 17.32 5.30 9.28
N HIS A 267 16.54 4.57 10.08
CA HIS A 267 15.38 5.12 10.81
C HIS A 267 15.82 6.19 11.83
N SER A 268 16.94 5.97 12.52
CA SER A 268 17.50 6.95 13.47
C SER A 268 17.93 8.25 12.79
N LEU A 269 18.25 8.20 11.51
CA LEU A 269 18.62 9.32 10.66
C LEU A 269 17.44 9.92 9.86
N ASN A 270 16.21 9.50 10.14
CA ASN A 270 14.99 9.88 9.42
C ASN A 270 15.05 9.62 7.89
N LEU A 271 15.69 8.52 7.50
CA LEU A 271 15.66 8.01 6.14
C LEU A 271 14.51 7.02 6.01
N ASP A 272 13.80 7.04 4.87
CA ASP A 272 12.54 6.29 4.66
C ASP A 272 12.76 4.88 4.09
N PHE A 273 13.89 4.22 4.44
CA PHE A 273 14.08 2.83 4.05
C PHE A 273 13.19 1.93 4.88
N SER A 274 12.39 1.13 4.19
CA SER A 274 11.36 0.28 4.80
C SER A 274 11.86 -1.13 5.04
N THR A 275 11.11 -1.90 5.83
CA THR A 275 11.35 -3.33 6.00
C THR A 275 11.29 -4.10 4.67
N ARG A 276 10.48 -3.63 3.68
CA ARG A 276 10.45 -4.19 2.31
C ARG A 276 11.81 -4.05 1.64
N ASP A 277 12.47 -2.92 1.82
CA ASP A 277 13.82 -2.68 1.28
C ASP A 277 14.83 -3.64 1.89
N GLY A 278 14.78 -3.84 3.21
CA GLY A 278 15.60 -4.84 3.90
C GLY A 278 15.38 -6.25 3.37
N ILE A 279 14.13 -6.66 3.12
CA ILE A 279 13.81 -7.96 2.51
C ILE A 279 14.43 -8.07 1.10
N ASN A 280 14.37 -7.01 0.30
CA ASN A 280 14.91 -7.01 -1.06
C ASN A 280 16.44 -7.05 -1.08
N ILE A 281 17.10 -6.25 -0.25
CA ILE A 281 18.56 -6.25 -0.07
C ILE A 281 19.02 -7.65 0.28
N LEU A 282 18.47 -8.22 1.34
CA LEU A 282 18.86 -9.53 1.84
C LEU A 282 18.57 -10.63 0.82
N ARG A 283 17.42 -10.58 0.15
CA ARG A 283 17.04 -11.53 -0.90
C ARG A 283 17.99 -11.48 -2.09
N PHE A 284 18.38 -10.29 -2.53
CA PHE A 284 19.32 -10.13 -3.65
C PHE A 284 20.71 -10.63 -3.26
N ALA A 285 21.21 -10.25 -2.08
CA ALA A 285 22.51 -10.72 -1.58
C ALA A 285 22.60 -12.24 -1.52
N LEU A 286 21.58 -12.90 -0.97
CA LEU A 286 21.53 -14.37 -0.90
C LEU A 286 21.51 -15.02 -2.29
N LYS A 287 20.83 -14.42 -3.26
CA LYS A 287 20.83 -14.90 -4.65
C LYS A 287 22.20 -14.71 -5.31
N ARG A 288 22.88 -13.60 -5.05
CA ARG A 288 24.25 -13.37 -5.56
C ARG A 288 25.26 -14.40 -5.02
N ILE A 289 25.17 -14.71 -3.73
CA ILE A 289 26.02 -15.74 -3.11
C ILE A 289 25.73 -17.12 -3.72
N ALA A 290 24.45 -17.44 -3.95
CA ALA A 290 24.05 -18.74 -4.48
C ALA A 290 24.23 -18.91 -5.99
N GLN A 291 24.51 -17.84 -6.74
CA GLN A 291 24.57 -17.84 -8.20
C GLN A 291 25.72 -18.70 -8.74
N ASP A 292 26.90 -18.67 -8.10
CA ASP A 292 28.04 -19.50 -8.44
C ASP A 292 28.53 -20.27 -7.21
N PRO A 293 28.06 -21.51 -7.02
CA PRO A 293 28.48 -22.33 -5.87
C PRO A 293 29.98 -22.68 -5.88
N THR A 294 30.66 -22.59 -7.03
CA THR A 294 32.09 -22.93 -7.17
C THR A 294 32.97 -21.73 -6.78
N HIS A 295 32.51 -20.53 -7.01
CA HIS A 295 33.18 -19.26 -6.68
C HIS A 295 32.19 -18.29 -6.04
N PRO A 296 31.71 -18.56 -4.81
CA PRO A 296 30.72 -17.74 -4.18
C PRO A 296 31.29 -16.34 -3.89
N VAL A 297 30.48 -15.31 -4.16
CA VAL A 297 30.80 -13.94 -3.76
C VAL A 297 30.85 -13.87 -2.23
N ALA A 298 31.82 -13.13 -1.68
CA ALA A 298 31.88 -12.94 -0.24
C ALA A 298 30.60 -12.26 0.28
N ARG A 299 30.16 -12.62 1.48
CA ARG A 299 28.89 -12.13 2.06
C ARG A 299 28.83 -10.61 2.13
N ASP A 300 29.89 -9.99 2.60
CA ASP A 300 29.99 -8.54 2.75
C ASP A 300 29.95 -7.82 1.39
N ASP A 301 30.59 -8.40 0.37
CA ASP A 301 30.59 -7.83 -0.98
C ASP A 301 29.20 -7.98 -1.62
N ALA A 302 28.57 -9.16 -1.47
CA ALA A 302 27.21 -9.39 -1.96
C ALA A 302 26.19 -8.47 -1.28
N TRP A 303 26.36 -8.21 0.01
CA TRP A 303 25.48 -7.31 0.75
C TRP A 303 25.67 -5.85 0.32
N ARG A 304 26.90 -5.37 0.16
CA ARG A 304 27.20 -4.02 -0.36
C ARG A 304 26.67 -3.83 -1.77
N GLU A 305 26.92 -4.79 -2.67
CA GLU A 305 26.35 -4.78 -4.01
C GLU A 305 24.81 -4.68 -3.95
N SER A 306 24.18 -5.36 -2.99
CA SER A 306 22.73 -5.34 -2.83
C SER A 306 22.21 -3.99 -2.37
N LEU A 307 22.90 -3.32 -1.47
CA LEU A 307 22.54 -1.95 -1.07
C LEU A 307 22.55 -1.02 -2.28
N GLU A 308 23.67 -1.03 -3.02
CA GLU A 308 23.84 -0.18 -4.21
C GLU A 308 22.76 -0.44 -5.27
N LYS A 309 22.44 -1.71 -5.54
CA LYS A 309 21.48 -2.09 -6.57
C LYS A 309 20.01 -1.90 -6.15
N CYS A 310 19.70 -2.00 -4.86
CA CYS A 310 18.33 -1.85 -4.36
C CYS A 310 17.99 -0.40 -3.98
N LEU A 311 18.97 0.36 -3.45
CA LEU A 311 18.74 1.68 -2.85
C LEU A 311 19.53 2.82 -3.52
N GLY A 312 20.44 2.48 -4.46
CA GLY A 312 21.33 3.43 -5.12
C GLY A 312 22.73 3.52 -4.49
N GLU A 313 23.66 4.11 -5.24
CA GLU A 313 25.09 4.16 -4.88
C GLU A 313 25.36 4.88 -3.55
N ASP A 314 24.53 5.86 -3.23
CA ASP A 314 24.67 6.66 -2.01
C ASP A 314 24.22 5.92 -0.73
N ALA A 315 23.52 4.79 -0.85
CA ALA A 315 22.94 4.08 0.31
C ALA A 315 23.99 3.49 1.26
N ALA A 316 25.22 3.32 0.80
CA ALA A 316 26.33 2.86 1.64
C ALA A 316 26.80 3.91 2.66
N ASP A 317 26.48 5.20 2.48
CA ASP A 317 26.80 6.29 3.39
C ASP A 317 25.52 7.01 3.87
N LEU A 318 24.85 6.40 4.83
CA LEU A 318 23.59 6.91 5.41
C LEU A 318 23.73 8.34 5.98
N LYS A 319 24.90 8.69 6.55
CA LYS A 319 25.12 10.02 7.14
C LYS A 319 25.19 11.11 6.08
N SER A 320 25.83 10.81 4.95
CA SER A 320 25.87 11.72 3.80
C SER A 320 24.47 11.89 3.21
N LEU A 321 23.70 10.81 3.05
CA LEU A 321 22.31 10.88 2.61
C LEU A 321 21.43 11.72 3.54
N ALA A 322 21.50 11.49 4.84
CA ALA A 322 20.73 12.23 5.83
C ALA A 322 21.08 13.73 5.80
N SER A 323 22.36 14.06 5.64
CA SER A 323 22.81 15.46 5.53
C SER A 323 22.25 16.14 4.27
N ARG A 324 22.24 15.45 3.12
CA ARG A 324 21.65 15.97 1.88
C ARG A 324 20.12 16.15 2.00
N LYS A 325 19.41 15.18 2.59
CA LYS A 325 17.97 15.28 2.84
C LYS A 325 17.65 16.48 3.76
N SER A 326 18.41 16.68 4.83
CA SER A 326 18.24 17.83 5.72
C SER A 326 18.51 19.17 5.02
N GLN A 327 19.46 19.23 4.09
CA GLN A 327 19.74 20.43 3.30
C GLN A 327 18.66 20.72 2.27
N SER A 328 18.07 19.70 1.65
CA SER A 328 16.94 19.85 0.72
C SER A 328 15.64 20.28 1.42
N LEU A 329 15.45 19.88 2.67
CA LEU A 329 14.29 20.28 3.50
C LEU A 329 14.53 21.63 4.22
N GLY A 330 15.78 22.02 4.44
CA GLY A 330 16.18 23.27 5.11
C GLY A 330 16.57 24.40 4.17
N GLY A 331 16.65 24.15 2.89
CA GLY A 331 16.76 25.21 1.89
C GLY A 331 15.45 26.01 1.92
N ASN A 332 15.56 27.31 2.28
CA ASN A 332 14.50 28.26 2.06
C ASN A 332 13.98 28.04 0.63
N ILE A 333 12.85 27.37 0.52
CA ILE A 333 11.97 27.56 -0.63
C ILE A 333 11.45 28.99 -0.43
N VAL A 334 12.20 29.95 -0.91
CA VAL A 334 11.57 31.20 -1.37
C VAL A 334 10.55 30.69 -2.37
N PRO A 335 9.24 30.87 -2.15
CA PRO A 335 8.28 30.47 -3.15
C PRO A 335 8.71 31.24 -4.43
N MET A 336 9.26 30.53 -5.39
CA MET A 336 9.44 31.09 -6.73
C MET A 336 8.02 31.44 -7.16
N GLY A 337 7.71 32.72 -7.22
CA GLY A 337 6.42 33.17 -7.74
C GLY A 337 6.25 32.60 -9.14
N LEU A 338 5.01 32.34 -9.54
CA LEU A 338 4.73 31.89 -10.91
C LEU A 338 5.42 32.77 -11.94
N GLY A 339 5.66 34.06 -11.62
CA GLY A 339 6.40 35.03 -12.41
C GLY A 339 7.87 34.65 -12.64
N ASP A 340 8.58 34.17 -11.62
CA ASP A 340 10.01 33.80 -11.71
C ASP A 340 10.25 32.58 -12.60
N PHE A 341 9.21 31.78 -12.87
CA PHE A 341 9.29 30.63 -13.78
C PHE A 341 9.13 31.03 -15.25
N PHE A 342 8.35 32.06 -15.54
CA PHE A 342 8.03 32.48 -16.91
C PHE A 342 8.82 33.71 -17.37
N PHE A 343 9.37 34.51 -16.47
CA PHE A 343 10.06 35.76 -16.77
C PHE A 343 11.44 35.77 -16.12
N SER A 344 12.43 36.28 -16.82
CA SER A 344 13.74 36.57 -16.22
C SER A 344 13.60 37.76 -15.26
N PRO A 345 14.42 37.89 -14.19
CA PRO A 345 14.41 39.07 -13.30
C PRO A 345 14.56 40.43 -14.03
N ASP A 346 15.13 40.42 -15.21
CA ASP A 346 15.34 41.61 -16.06
C ASP A 346 14.23 41.76 -17.11
N ASP A 347 13.15 40.97 -17.06
CA ASP A 347 12.06 41.06 -18.05
C ASP A 347 11.09 42.17 -17.66
N PRO A 348 10.78 43.13 -18.54
CA PRO A 348 9.83 44.23 -18.26
C PRO A 348 8.40 43.76 -17.92
N LEU A 349 8.10 42.48 -18.18
CA LEU A 349 6.80 41.87 -17.83
C LEU A 349 6.86 41.07 -16.51
N HIS A 350 7.97 41.11 -15.75
CA HIS A 350 8.07 40.47 -14.43
C HIS A 350 7.09 41.15 -13.45
N PRO A 351 6.30 40.41 -12.68
CA PRO A 351 5.29 40.98 -11.78
C PRO A 351 5.81 41.93 -10.71
N ASP A 352 7.10 41.82 -10.36
CA ASP A 352 7.79 42.68 -9.39
C ASP A 352 8.72 43.70 -10.06
N ALA A 353 8.57 43.97 -11.36
CA ALA A 353 9.27 45.07 -12.01
C ALA A 353 8.74 46.39 -11.43
N ASP A 354 9.64 47.19 -10.84
CA ASP A 354 9.31 48.52 -10.34
C ASP A 354 8.78 49.37 -11.52
N PHE A 355 7.49 49.65 -11.50
CA PHE A 355 6.92 50.69 -12.34
C PHE A 355 7.36 52.00 -11.72
N ASP A 356 8.36 52.68 -12.32
CA ASP A 356 8.65 54.07 -12.03
C ASP A 356 7.34 54.88 -12.15
N GLU A 357 7.02 55.60 -11.11
CA GLU A 357 5.91 56.54 -11.06
C GLU A 357 5.96 57.46 -12.26
N PHE A 358 4.99 57.34 -13.14
CA PHE A 358 4.73 58.38 -14.11
C PHE A 358 4.15 59.56 -13.32
N ASP A 359 4.90 60.67 -13.25
CA ASP A 359 4.44 61.97 -12.81
C ASP A 359 3.20 62.38 -13.61
N ASP A 360 2.07 62.43 -12.92
CA ASP A 360 0.87 63.10 -13.44
C ASP A 360 1.10 64.61 -13.33
N ASP A 361 1.54 65.23 -14.44
CA ASP A 361 1.46 66.67 -14.62
C ASP A 361 0.01 67.06 -14.94
N ASP A 362 -0.53 67.88 -14.05
CA ASP A 362 -1.79 68.60 -14.13
C ASP A 362 -1.92 69.35 -15.47
N ASP A 363 -3.10 69.27 -16.06
CA ASP A 363 -3.66 70.38 -16.78
C ASP A 363 -5.18 70.39 -16.63
N ASP A 364 -5.63 71.37 -15.79
CA ASP A 364 -6.96 71.92 -15.72
C ASP A 364 -7.45 72.36 -17.09
N ASP A 365 -8.69 72.00 -17.43
CA ASP A 365 -9.56 72.95 -18.20
C ASP A 365 -11.02 72.61 -17.93
N ASP A 366 -11.67 73.62 -17.34
CA ASP A 366 -13.10 73.84 -17.23
C ASP A 366 -13.81 73.71 -18.58
N ASP A 367 -15.03 73.18 -18.55
CA ASP A 367 -16.17 73.93 -19.14
C ASP A 367 -17.52 73.25 -18.85
N ASP A 368 -18.40 74.10 -18.41
CA ASP A 368 -19.83 73.99 -18.14
C ASP A 368 -20.67 73.39 -19.30
N ASP A 369 -21.76 72.77 -19.04
CA ASP A 369 -23.12 73.21 -19.37
C ASP A 369 -24.16 72.10 -19.35
N ASP A 370 -25.11 72.30 -18.44
CA ASP A 370 -26.58 72.34 -18.55
C ASP A 370 -27.33 71.15 -19.27
N ASP A 371 -28.34 70.81 -18.49
CA ASP A 371 -29.76 70.68 -18.83
C ASP A 371 -30.36 69.30 -19.21
N ASP A 372 -31.42 69.09 -18.43
CA ASP A 372 -32.72 68.52 -18.74
C ASP A 372 -33.03 67.02 -18.48
N GLU A 373 -33.64 66.82 -17.35
CA GLU A 373 -34.76 65.87 -17.21
C GLU A 373 -35.96 66.30 -18.05
N PRO A 374 -37.00 65.55 -18.39
CA PRO A 374 -37.80 64.81 -17.39
C PRO A 374 -38.46 63.48 -17.87
N ASP A 375 -38.97 62.77 -16.80
CA ASP A 375 -40.23 62.03 -16.63
C ASP A 375 -40.92 61.33 -17.83
N GLU A 376 -41.32 60.10 -17.61
CA GLU A 376 -42.71 59.54 -17.63
C GLU A 376 -42.66 58.03 -17.67
N GLU A 377 -43.08 57.41 -16.61
CA GLU A 377 -44.40 56.77 -16.36
C GLU A 377 -44.86 55.71 -17.38
N VAL A 378 -45.18 54.56 -16.79
CA VAL A 378 -46.41 53.77 -16.96
C VAL A 378 -46.46 52.57 -17.91
N ARG A 379 -46.73 51.45 -17.22
CA ARG A 379 -47.62 50.32 -17.58
C ARG A 379 -47.15 49.21 -18.57
N GLY A 380 -47.34 48.03 -17.99
CA GLY A 380 -47.58 46.81 -18.72
C GLY A 380 -47.22 45.59 -17.89
#